data_90a36985da7738f48266301d2c2f5cab
#
_entry.id   90a36985da7738f48266301d2c2f5cab
#
_cell.length_a   1.000
_cell.length_b   1.000
_cell.length_c   1.000
_cell.angle_alpha   90.00
_cell.angle_beta   90.00
_cell.angle_gamma   90.00
#
_symmetry.space_group_name_H-M   'P 1'
#
loop_
_entity.id
_entity.type
_entity.pdbx_description
1 polymer ?
#
loop_
_entity_poly.entity_id
_entity_poly.type
_entity_poly.pdbx_seq_one_letter_code
_entity_poly.pdbx_strand_id
1 'polypeptide(L)'
;MSKQTSSSRRQFMIRTGGASAVAALAVSLGERLEAQDAASGGVAINHSVCKWCYRNVSLEDLCTAGKEFGLQSVELLQPDQIKVVQKHGMTCALVSNPVTKTEAGVSVGGIAKAWNRIEHHKALLAAYEKQITETKKLGLDNVICFSGNRDGMDNEQGMKNCAEGLKKLMPIAEKHGVTVTMELLNSKVNHKDYMCDRTAWGAELCEMIGSDRFKLLYDIYHMQIMEGDVIATINKYQSQISHYHTGGVPGRNEIDDTQELNYPAIMKAIQKTGYKGYVAQEFIPKREDKLASLKQGVEICTV
;
A
#
# COMPACT_ATOMS: atom_id res chain seq x y z
N MET A 1 -50.13 -34.83 66.11
CA MET A 1 -51.11 -34.66 65.03
C MET A 1 -50.34 -34.21 63.80
N SER A 2 -49.85 -35.11 63.01
CA SER A 2 -50.20 -35.67 61.77
C SER A 2 -50.69 -34.71 60.69
N LYS A 3 -49.90 -34.58 59.61
CA LYS A 3 -50.36 -34.80 58.27
C LYS A 3 -49.15 -34.81 57.27
N GLN A 4 -48.96 -36.02 56.75
CA GLN A 4 -48.16 -36.24 55.51
C GLN A 4 -48.88 -35.61 54.34
N THR A 5 -48.09 -35.06 53.39
CA THR A 5 -48.53 -34.91 52.02
C THR A 5 -47.41 -35.40 51.07
N SER A 6 -47.80 -36.29 50.20
CA SER A 6 -47.02 -37.02 49.23
C SER A 6 -46.46 -36.13 48.13
N SER A 7 -45.21 -36.32 47.73
CA SER A 7 -44.63 -35.71 46.55
C SER A 7 -44.70 -36.69 45.34
N SER A 8 -45.37 -36.25 44.31
CA SER A 8 -45.49 -36.92 43.02
C SER A 8 -44.16 -36.76 42.23
N ARG A 9 -43.49 -37.87 41.90
CA ARG A 9 -42.40 -37.92 40.97
C ARG A 9 -42.93 -37.79 39.55
N ARG A 10 -42.75 -36.65 38.90
CA ARG A 10 -42.82 -36.52 37.45
C ARG A 10 -41.49 -36.90 36.83
N GLN A 11 -41.47 -38.02 36.13
CA GLN A 11 -40.38 -38.42 35.24
C GLN A 11 -40.28 -37.40 34.10
N PHE A 12 -39.13 -36.80 33.98
CA PHE A 12 -38.78 -35.96 32.83
C PHE A 12 -38.02 -36.82 31.83
N MET A 13 -38.71 -37.24 30.76
CA MET A 13 -38.05 -37.88 29.61
C MET A 13 -37.31 -36.79 28.84
N ILE A 14 -35.98 -36.78 28.94
CA ILE A 14 -35.13 -35.99 28.06
C ILE A 14 -35.09 -36.72 26.72
N ARG A 15 -35.72 -36.12 25.71
CA ARG A 15 -35.54 -36.52 24.30
C ARG A 15 -34.18 -36.07 23.83
N THR A 16 -33.21 -36.98 23.72
CA THR A 16 -31.92 -36.81 23.02
C THR A 16 -32.16 -36.82 21.52
N GLY A 17 -32.55 -35.68 20.94
CA GLY A 17 -32.81 -35.55 19.50
C GLY A 17 -32.43 -34.20 18.89
N GLY A 18 -31.92 -33.26 19.71
CA GLY A 18 -31.66 -31.88 19.24
C GLY A 18 -30.22 -31.52 18.95
N ALA A 19 -29.26 -32.27 19.48
CA ALA A 19 -27.83 -31.87 19.38
C ALA A 19 -27.19 -32.16 18.00
N SER A 20 -27.65 -33.21 17.30
CA SER A 20 -27.08 -33.58 16.00
C SER A 20 -27.51 -32.69 14.83
N ALA A 21 -28.70 -32.07 14.89
CA ALA A 21 -29.19 -31.20 13.82
C ALA A 21 -28.52 -29.80 13.87
N VAL A 22 -28.22 -29.29 15.06
CA VAL A 22 -27.55 -27.97 15.22
C VAL A 22 -26.07 -28.04 14.83
N ALA A 23 -25.39 -29.15 15.16
CA ALA A 23 -24.00 -29.35 14.75
C ALA A 23 -23.88 -29.53 13.22
N ALA A 24 -24.79 -30.25 12.57
CA ALA A 24 -24.79 -30.41 11.12
C ALA A 24 -25.12 -29.11 10.38
N LEU A 25 -25.98 -28.24 10.93
CA LEU A 25 -26.22 -26.90 10.35
C LEU A 25 -25.03 -25.97 10.51
N ALA A 26 -24.31 -26.01 11.63
CA ALA A 26 -23.12 -25.17 11.87
C ALA A 26 -21.96 -25.57 10.93
N VAL A 27 -21.72 -26.87 10.71
CA VAL A 27 -20.72 -27.37 9.76
C VAL A 27 -21.12 -27.01 8.32
N SER A 28 -22.39 -27.15 7.93
CA SER A 28 -22.86 -26.79 6.58
C SER A 28 -22.85 -25.27 6.33
N LEU A 29 -23.04 -24.43 7.37
CA LEU A 29 -22.86 -22.97 7.24
C LEU A 29 -21.38 -22.60 7.14
N GLY A 30 -20.49 -23.24 7.91
CA GLY A 30 -19.04 -23.04 7.83
C GLY A 30 -18.49 -23.41 6.43
N GLU A 31 -18.83 -24.60 5.94
CA GLU A 31 -18.47 -25.06 4.59
C GLU A 31 -19.10 -24.19 3.47
N ARG A 32 -20.31 -23.66 3.67
CA ARG A 32 -20.92 -22.71 2.71
C ARG A 32 -20.27 -21.34 2.76
N LEU A 33 -19.84 -20.86 3.92
CA LEU A 33 -19.11 -19.60 4.04
C LEU A 33 -17.69 -19.74 3.44
N GLU A 34 -16.99 -20.85 3.70
CA GLU A 34 -15.69 -21.13 3.07
C GLU A 34 -15.82 -21.39 1.55
N ALA A 35 -16.88 -22.07 1.10
CA ALA A 35 -17.15 -22.26 -0.33
C ALA A 35 -17.62 -20.97 -1.01
N GLN A 36 -18.25 -20.04 -0.29
CA GLN A 36 -18.65 -18.74 -0.82
C GLN A 36 -17.47 -17.76 -0.88
N ASP A 37 -16.53 -17.83 0.07
CA ASP A 37 -15.24 -17.14 0.00
C ASP A 37 -14.33 -17.72 -1.10
N ALA A 38 -14.33 -19.02 -1.32
CA ALA A 38 -13.62 -19.67 -2.43
C ALA A 38 -14.26 -19.41 -3.81
N ALA A 39 -15.56 -19.14 -3.86
CA ALA A 39 -16.30 -18.81 -5.10
C ALA A 39 -16.27 -17.31 -5.44
N SER A 40 -15.91 -16.42 -4.51
CA SER A 40 -15.51 -15.06 -4.79
C SER A 40 -14.05 -15.10 -5.26
N GLY A 41 -13.80 -15.41 -6.54
CA GLY A 41 -12.49 -15.40 -7.16
C GLY A 41 -11.85 -14.02 -7.02
N GLY A 42 -11.32 -13.74 -5.82
CA GLY A 42 -10.58 -12.53 -5.51
C GLY A 42 -9.39 -12.41 -6.48
N VAL A 43 -9.12 -11.22 -6.95
CA VAL A 43 -7.93 -10.97 -7.79
C VAL A 43 -6.70 -11.28 -6.93
N ALA A 44 -5.82 -12.17 -7.41
CA ALA A 44 -4.58 -12.47 -6.70
C ALA A 44 -3.76 -11.20 -6.45
N ILE A 45 -3.14 -11.08 -5.29
CA ILE A 45 -2.23 -9.98 -4.98
C ILE A 45 -0.98 -10.11 -5.86
N ASN A 46 -0.65 -9.06 -6.61
CA ASN A 46 0.63 -8.96 -7.30
C ASN A 46 1.67 -8.40 -6.32
N HIS A 47 2.74 -9.16 -6.10
CA HIS A 47 3.77 -8.80 -5.12
C HIS A 47 4.92 -8.01 -5.74
N SER A 48 5.36 -6.99 -5.03
CA SER A 48 6.56 -6.20 -5.33
C SER A 48 7.45 -6.05 -4.08
N VAL A 49 8.65 -5.49 -4.26
CA VAL A 49 9.56 -5.13 -3.17
C VAL A 49 10.30 -3.83 -3.47
N CYS A 50 10.43 -2.97 -2.46
CA CYS A 50 11.23 -1.76 -2.54
C CYS A 50 12.72 -2.07 -2.37
N LYS A 51 13.52 -1.86 -3.42
CA LYS A 51 14.97 -2.17 -3.43
C LYS A 51 15.73 -1.51 -2.29
N TRP A 52 15.38 -0.30 -1.92
CA TRP A 52 16.10 0.47 -0.92
C TRP A 52 16.12 -0.17 0.49
N CYS A 53 15.13 -1.01 0.82
CA CYS A 53 15.06 -1.76 2.08
C CYS A 53 16.14 -2.87 2.16
N TYR A 54 16.65 -3.31 1.00
CA TYR A 54 17.58 -4.43 0.84
C TYR A 54 18.93 -3.94 0.29
N ARG A 55 19.52 -2.90 0.93
CA ARG A 55 20.74 -2.21 0.45
C ARG A 55 21.94 -3.13 0.27
N ASN A 56 22.07 -4.15 1.14
CA ASN A 56 23.19 -5.10 1.14
C ASN A 56 22.96 -6.34 0.24
N VAL A 57 21.84 -6.41 -0.45
CA VAL A 57 21.51 -7.45 -1.44
C VAL A 57 21.67 -6.82 -2.82
N SER A 58 22.40 -7.47 -3.74
CA SER A 58 22.49 -6.95 -5.10
C SER A 58 21.10 -6.92 -5.77
N LEU A 59 20.93 -6.13 -6.83
CA LEU A 59 19.65 -6.09 -7.53
C LEU A 59 19.37 -7.41 -8.22
N GLU A 60 20.40 -8.06 -8.76
CA GLU A 60 20.34 -9.35 -9.42
C GLU A 60 19.95 -10.48 -8.45
N ASP A 61 20.58 -10.50 -7.24
CA ASP A 61 20.24 -11.51 -6.22
C ASP A 61 18.81 -11.29 -5.70
N LEU A 62 18.39 -10.04 -5.52
CA LEU A 62 17.04 -9.72 -5.10
C LEU A 62 16.00 -10.14 -6.15
N CYS A 63 16.29 -9.97 -7.44
CA CYS A 63 15.42 -10.44 -8.53
C CYS A 63 15.36 -11.97 -8.55
N THR A 64 16.50 -12.64 -8.43
CA THR A 64 16.57 -14.11 -8.46
C THR A 64 15.76 -14.71 -7.32
N ALA A 65 16.07 -14.33 -6.07
CA ALA A 65 15.35 -14.81 -4.89
C ALA A 65 13.87 -14.38 -4.89
N GLY A 66 13.60 -13.12 -5.23
CA GLY A 66 12.24 -12.59 -5.27
C GLY A 66 11.33 -13.36 -6.22
N LYS A 67 11.83 -13.76 -7.37
CA LYS A 67 11.08 -14.57 -8.33
C LYS A 67 10.69 -15.94 -7.74
N GLU A 68 11.58 -16.58 -6.98
CA GLU A 68 11.29 -17.83 -6.28
C GLU A 68 10.21 -17.64 -5.20
N PHE A 69 10.12 -16.45 -4.61
CA PHE A 69 9.12 -16.10 -3.58
C PHE A 69 7.77 -15.65 -4.17
N GLY A 70 7.65 -15.55 -5.49
CA GLY A 70 6.42 -15.10 -6.15
C GLY A 70 6.34 -13.59 -6.40
N LEU A 71 7.44 -12.84 -6.24
CA LEU A 71 7.48 -11.43 -6.65
C LEU A 71 7.44 -11.29 -8.17
N GLN A 72 6.66 -10.34 -8.65
CA GLN A 72 6.61 -9.95 -10.06
C GLN A 72 7.34 -8.63 -10.32
N SER A 73 7.68 -7.88 -9.26
CA SER A 73 8.24 -6.53 -9.36
C SER A 73 9.31 -6.27 -8.30
N VAL A 74 10.33 -5.49 -8.70
CA VAL A 74 11.24 -4.78 -7.79
C VAL A 74 11.14 -3.29 -8.15
N GLU A 75 10.89 -2.44 -7.17
CA GLU A 75 10.51 -1.06 -7.44
C GLU A 75 11.35 0.00 -6.72
N LEU A 76 10.96 1.26 -6.94
CA LEU A 76 11.69 2.47 -6.54
C LEU A 76 13.11 2.49 -7.13
N LEU A 77 13.16 2.20 -8.43
CA LEU A 77 14.36 2.14 -9.24
C LEU A 77 14.43 3.30 -10.23
N GLN A 78 15.66 3.66 -10.60
CA GLN A 78 15.91 4.57 -11.71
C GLN A 78 15.93 3.82 -13.07
N PRO A 79 15.74 4.52 -14.21
CA PRO A 79 15.61 3.87 -15.52
C PRO A 79 16.73 2.92 -15.94
N ASP A 80 17.95 3.13 -15.51
CA ASP A 80 19.10 2.25 -15.78
C ASP A 80 19.01 0.93 -15.02
N GLN A 81 18.57 0.96 -13.77
CA GLN A 81 18.36 -0.21 -12.91
C GLN A 81 17.19 -1.08 -13.39
N ILE A 82 16.13 -0.44 -13.91
CA ILE A 82 14.93 -1.14 -14.39
C ILE A 82 15.27 -2.18 -15.47
N LYS A 83 16.23 -1.90 -16.34
CA LYS A 83 16.70 -2.84 -17.38
C LYS A 83 17.26 -4.15 -16.80
N VAL A 84 17.84 -4.09 -15.58
CA VAL A 84 18.31 -5.28 -14.87
C VAL A 84 17.10 -6.14 -14.48
N VAL A 85 16.11 -5.54 -13.84
CA VAL A 85 14.88 -6.23 -13.42
C VAL A 85 14.15 -6.87 -14.60
N GLN A 86 14.06 -6.15 -15.72
CA GLN A 86 13.44 -6.66 -16.96
C GLN A 86 14.17 -7.88 -17.55
N LYS A 87 15.51 -7.95 -17.44
CA LYS A 87 16.28 -9.14 -17.86
C LYS A 87 15.95 -10.38 -17.05
N HIS A 88 15.51 -10.21 -15.79
CA HIS A 88 15.02 -11.31 -14.96
C HIS A 88 13.55 -11.67 -15.22
N GLY A 89 12.89 -11.04 -16.21
CA GLY A 89 11.49 -11.27 -16.53
C GLY A 89 10.53 -10.70 -15.47
N MET A 90 10.97 -9.70 -14.71
CA MET A 90 10.19 -8.95 -13.72
C MET A 90 9.92 -7.53 -14.23
N THR A 91 9.03 -6.81 -13.54
CA THR A 91 8.72 -5.39 -13.81
C THR A 91 9.20 -4.47 -12.71
N CYS A 92 9.04 -3.15 -12.90
CA CYS A 92 9.16 -2.14 -11.85
C CYS A 92 7.79 -1.47 -11.71
N ALA A 93 7.03 -1.85 -10.68
CA ALA A 93 5.65 -1.40 -10.50
C ALA A 93 5.55 0.10 -10.23
N LEU A 94 6.57 0.69 -9.60
CA LEU A 94 6.65 2.11 -9.27
C LEU A 94 8.07 2.62 -9.51
N VAL A 95 8.22 3.53 -10.47
CA VAL A 95 9.51 4.16 -10.82
C VAL A 95 9.82 5.26 -9.81
N SER A 96 11.08 5.40 -9.41
CA SER A 96 11.53 6.45 -8.49
C SER A 96 11.24 7.87 -9.01
N ASN A 97 11.04 8.79 -8.07
CA ASN A 97 10.95 10.22 -8.34
C ASN A 97 12.23 10.76 -9.00
N PRO A 98 12.12 11.72 -9.92
CA PRO A 98 13.29 12.46 -10.37
C PRO A 98 13.72 13.48 -9.30
N VAL A 99 15.03 13.57 -9.05
CA VAL A 99 15.62 14.61 -8.24
C VAL A 99 16.35 15.58 -9.18
N THR A 100 16.12 16.87 -9.00
CA THR A 100 16.68 17.94 -9.85
C THR A 100 17.06 19.16 -9.02
N LYS A 101 17.53 20.21 -9.66
CA LYS A 101 17.84 21.50 -9.00
C LYS A 101 17.03 22.62 -9.63
N THR A 102 16.56 23.55 -8.79
CA THR A 102 16.03 24.83 -9.24
C THR A 102 17.14 25.72 -9.81
N GLU A 103 16.78 26.82 -10.48
CA GLU A 103 17.75 27.83 -10.96
C GLU A 103 18.59 28.41 -9.82
N ALA A 104 18.05 28.49 -8.61
CA ALA A 104 18.76 28.89 -7.39
C ALA A 104 19.66 27.79 -6.79
N GLY A 105 19.78 26.62 -7.46
CA GLY A 105 20.62 25.51 -7.01
C GLY A 105 20.01 24.64 -5.91
N VAL A 106 18.75 24.87 -5.52
CA VAL A 106 18.06 24.07 -4.49
C VAL A 106 17.70 22.70 -5.05
N SER A 107 18.11 21.62 -4.37
CA SER A 107 17.71 20.24 -4.73
C SER A 107 16.24 20.00 -4.40
N VAL A 108 15.45 19.57 -5.38
CA VAL A 108 13.99 19.35 -5.28
C VAL A 108 13.59 18.03 -5.92
N GLY A 109 12.38 17.54 -5.59
CA GLY A 109 11.82 16.27 -6.07
C GLY A 109 11.88 15.15 -5.05
N GLY A 110 12.66 15.32 -3.95
CA GLY A 110 12.64 14.39 -2.81
C GLY A 110 11.55 14.72 -1.80
N ILE A 111 11.45 13.90 -0.75
CA ILE A 111 10.36 13.94 0.26
C ILE A 111 10.15 15.34 0.85
N ALA A 112 11.24 16.03 1.25
CA ALA A 112 11.14 17.29 1.98
C ALA A 112 10.86 18.52 1.09
N LYS A 113 11.32 18.51 -0.16
CA LYS A 113 11.22 19.66 -1.07
C LYS A 113 10.61 19.23 -2.40
N ALA A 114 9.32 19.40 -2.53
CA ALA A 114 8.58 18.93 -3.68
C ALA A 114 7.43 19.88 -4.09
N TRP A 115 6.23 19.36 -4.35
CA TRP A 115 5.16 20.04 -5.07
C TRP A 115 4.43 21.14 -4.28
N ASN A 116 4.54 21.18 -2.95
CA ASN A 116 3.90 22.22 -2.14
C ASN A 116 4.53 23.61 -2.24
N ARG A 117 5.61 23.78 -3.00
CA ARG A 117 6.32 25.04 -3.21
C ARG A 117 6.29 25.44 -4.68
N ILE A 118 5.70 26.60 -4.96
CA ILE A 118 5.55 27.13 -6.35
C ILE A 118 6.90 27.35 -7.01
N GLU A 119 7.91 27.82 -6.26
CA GLU A 119 9.26 28.02 -6.74
C GLU A 119 9.98 26.74 -7.19
N HIS A 120 9.48 25.58 -6.80
CA HIS A 120 9.99 24.28 -7.27
C HIS A 120 9.36 23.83 -8.60
N HIS A 121 8.17 24.31 -8.95
CA HIS A 121 7.36 23.77 -10.04
C HIS A 121 8.07 23.74 -11.38
N LYS A 122 8.80 24.82 -11.75
CA LYS A 122 9.48 24.88 -13.06
C LYS A 122 10.48 23.73 -13.21
N ALA A 123 11.29 23.49 -12.18
CA ALA A 123 12.29 22.42 -12.19
C ALA A 123 11.64 21.03 -12.13
N LEU A 124 10.60 20.86 -11.29
CA LEU A 124 9.86 19.62 -11.15
C LEU A 124 9.13 19.24 -12.43
N LEU A 125 8.45 20.18 -13.09
CA LEU A 125 7.74 19.92 -14.34
C LEU A 125 8.68 19.37 -15.40
N ALA A 126 9.83 20.01 -15.64
CA ALA A 126 10.81 19.54 -16.61
C ALA A 126 11.37 18.15 -16.25
N ALA A 127 11.64 17.90 -14.98
CA ALA A 127 12.17 16.62 -14.51
C ALA A 127 11.15 15.49 -14.62
N TYR A 128 9.88 15.72 -14.24
CA TYR A 128 8.82 14.73 -14.33
C TYR A 128 8.37 14.47 -15.77
N GLU A 129 8.37 15.46 -16.67
CA GLU A 129 8.14 15.23 -18.10
C GLU A 129 9.14 14.23 -18.67
N LYS A 130 10.43 14.42 -18.37
CA LYS A 130 11.47 13.46 -18.76
C LYS A 130 11.25 12.09 -18.13
N GLN A 131 10.99 12.04 -16.81
CA GLN A 131 10.79 10.77 -16.08
C GLN A 131 9.57 10.00 -16.63
N ILE A 132 8.45 10.65 -16.85
CA ILE A 132 7.23 10.07 -17.43
C ILE A 132 7.52 9.51 -18.83
N THR A 133 8.23 10.27 -19.66
CA THR A 133 8.60 9.83 -21.02
C THR A 133 9.48 8.60 -20.99
N GLU A 134 10.50 8.57 -20.12
CA GLU A 134 11.38 7.39 -19.98
C GLU A 134 10.64 6.20 -19.36
N THR A 135 9.79 6.41 -18.36
CA THR A 135 8.94 5.38 -17.78
C THR A 135 8.11 4.69 -18.87
N LYS A 136 7.46 5.47 -19.74
CA LYS A 136 6.65 4.92 -20.84
C LYS A 136 7.48 4.16 -21.86
N LYS A 137 8.67 4.63 -22.22
CA LYS A 137 9.60 3.91 -23.13
C LYS A 137 10.02 2.55 -22.58
N LEU A 138 10.08 2.41 -21.24
CA LEU A 138 10.38 1.14 -20.57
C LEU A 138 9.16 0.23 -20.44
N GLY A 139 7.97 0.64 -20.94
CA GLY A 139 6.74 -0.13 -20.85
C GLY A 139 6.11 -0.09 -19.45
N LEU A 140 6.39 0.95 -18.67
CA LEU A 140 5.91 1.11 -17.28
C LEU A 140 4.90 2.24 -17.18
N ASP A 141 4.11 2.27 -16.09
CA ASP A 141 2.94 3.11 -16.00
C ASP A 141 2.82 3.94 -14.71
N ASN A 142 3.79 3.85 -13.77
CA ASN A 142 3.70 4.59 -12.51
C ASN A 142 5.03 5.25 -12.12
N VAL A 143 4.95 6.50 -11.62
CA VAL A 143 6.10 7.26 -11.09
C VAL A 143 5.69 7.85 -9.73
N ILE A 144 6.52 7.67 -8.69
CA ILE A 144 6.25 8.23 -7.36
C ILE A 144 6.51 9.74 -7.32
N CYS A 145 5.74 10.45 -6.49
CA CYS A 145 6.01 11.84 -6.13
C CYS A 145 5.73 12.12 -4.66
N PHE A 146 6.13 13.29 -4.18
CA PHE A 146 5.99 13.73 -2.79
C PHE A 146 5.40 15.13 -2.71
N SER A 147 4.67 15.43 -1.62
CA SER A 147 4.13 16.77 -1.40
C SER A 147 5.19 17.81 -1.01
N GLY A 148 6.15 17.42 -0.20
CA GLY A 148 7.09 18.30 0.48
C GLY A 148 6.73 18.49 1.96
N ASN A 149 7.66 19.07 2.72
CA ASN A 149 7.43 19.47 4.11
C ASN A 149 6.65 20.78 4.17
N ARG A 150 5.93 20.99 5.27
CA ARG A 150 5.20 22.24 5.53
C ARG A 150 6.11 23.45 5.64
N ASP A 151 7.20 23.35 6.40
CA ASP A 151 8.13 24.47 6.67
C ASP A 151 7.34 25.76 7.01
N GLY A 152 6.36 25.64 7.92
CA GLY A 152 5.49 26.73 8.35
C GLY A 152 4.30 27.06 7.44
N MET A 153 4.15 26.40 6.27
CA MET A 153 2.99 26.56 5.39
C MET A 153 1.79 25.79 5.95
N ASP A 154 0.60 26.39 5.89
CA ASP A 154 -0.61 25.70 6.25
C ASP A 154 -1.03 24.65 5.20
N ASN A 155 -1.87 23.69 5.62
CA ASN A 155 -2.26 22.57 4.80
C ASN A 155 -3.06 22.94 3.55
N GLU A 156 -3.92 23.97 3.64
CA GLU A 156 -4.77 24.43 2.54
C GLU A 156 -3.92 25.11 1.46
N GLN A 157 -3.00 26.00 1.86
CA GLN A 157 -2.10 26.65 0.92
C GLN A 157 -1.19 25.63 0.23
N GLY A 158 -0.64 24.67 0.98
CA GLY A 158 0.20 23.62 0.43
C GLY A 158 -0.55 22.72 -0.55
N MET A 159 -1.82 22.40 -0.28
CA MET A 159 -2.68 21.65 -1.20
C MET A 159 -2.92 22.42 -2.49
N LYS A 160 -3.25 23.72 -2.41
CA LYS A 160 -3.43 24.59 -3.57
C LYS A 160 -2.17 24.65 -4.43
N ASN A 161 -1.01 24.79 -3.81
CA ASN A 161 0.27 24.78 -4.50
C ASN A 161 0.54 23.45 -5.19
N CYS A 162 0.35 22.32 -4.49
CA CYS A 162 0.48 20.99 -5.09
C CYS A 162 -0.44 20.83 -6.31
N ALA A 163 -1.71 21.21 -6.16
CA ALA A 163 -2.70 21.12 -7.24
C ALA A 163 -2.31 21.98 -8.45
N GLU A 164 -1.81 23.22 -8.22
CA GLU A 164 -1.38 24.11 -9.31
C GLU A 164 -0.25 23.50 -10.14
N GLY A 165 0.78 22.96 -9.48
CA GLY A 165 1.91 22.34 -10.17
C GLY A 165 1.54 21.03 -10.86
N LEU A 166 0.83 20.15 -10.16
CA LEU A 166 0.45 18.82 -10.68
C LEU A 166 -0.56 18.91 -11.82
N LYS A 167 -1.52 19.83 -11.79
CA LYS A 167 -2.42 20.07 -12.94
C LYS A 167 -1.66 20.40 -14.24
N LYS A 168 -0.55 21.12 -14.15
CA LYS A 168 0.29 21.42 -15.32
C LYS A 168 1.02 20.18 -15.84
N LEU A 169 1.26 19.17 -14.98
CA LEU A 169 1.89 17.91 -15.34
C LEU A 169 0.91 16.90 -15.96
N MET A 170 -0.37 16.96 -15.60
CA MET A 170 -1.38 15.95 -16.00
C MET A 170 -1.52 15.76 -17.52
N PRO A 171 -1.51 16.79 -18.37
CA PRO A 171 -1.57 16.58 -19.82
C PRO A 171 -0.44 15.67 -20.36
N ILE A 172 0.73 15.73 -19.74
CA ILE A 172 1.88 14.87 -20.10
C ILE A 172 1.64 13.44 -19.59
N ALA A 173 1.22 13.29 -18.35
CA ALA A 173 0.89 12.02 -17.73
C ALA A 173 -0.23 11.28 -18.50
N GLU A 174 -1.27 11.97 -18.87
CA GLU A 174 -2.40 11.47 -19.68
C GLU A 174 -1.97 11.05 -21.08
N LYS A 175 -1.19 11.88 -21.78
CA LYS A 175 -0.65 11.59 -23.10
C LYS A 175 0.14 10.30 -23.13
N HIS A 176 0.94 10.06 -22.09
CA HIS A 176 1.78 8.87 -21.97
C HIS A 176 1.10 7.69 -21.28
N GLY A 177 -0.08 7.89 -20.67
CA GLY A 177 -0.77 6.87 -19.88
C GLY A 177 -0.02 6.47 -18.61
N VAL A 178 0.79 7.40 -18.04
CA VAL A 178 1.56 7.17 -16.82
C VAL A 178 0.87 7.83 -15.64
N THR A 179 0.75 7.11 -14.54
CA THR A 179 0.17 7.63 -13.28
C THR A 179 1.27 8.24 -12.42
N VAL A 180 1.05 9.44 -11.94
CA VAL A 180 1.88 10.10 -10.92
C VAL A 180 1.26 9.79 -9.57
N THR A 181 1.99 9.06 -8.73
CA THR A 181 1.48 8.50 -7.48
C THR A 181 2.12 9.18 -6.29
N MET A 182 1.34 9.95 -5.52
CA MET A 182 1.84 10.66 -4.33
C MET A 182 1.80 9.76 -3.11
N GLU A 183 2.93 9.64 -2.42
CA GLU A 183 3.04 8.81 -1.22
C GLU A 183 2.51 9.53 0.01
N LEU A 184 1.70 8.78 0.79
CA LEU A 184 1.24 9.14 2.13
C LEU A 184 2.30 8.73 3.16
N LEU A 185 2.93 9.70 3.83
CA LEU A 185 3.99 9.44 4.81
C LEU A 185 3.59 9.91 6.21
N ASN A 186 4.11 9.26 7.26
CA ASN A 186 3.85 9.72 8.61
C ASN A 186 4.75 10.89 9.01
N SER A 187 4.14 11.95 9.54
CA SER A 187 4.83 13.10 10.11
C SER A 187 5.15 12.95 11.60
N LYS A 188 4.57 11.94 12.27
CA LYS A 188 4.76 11.69 13.71
C LYS A 188 6.13 11.13 14.06
N VAL A 189 6.67 10.23 13.23
CA VAL A 189 7.87 9.45 13.58
C VAL A 189 8.99 9.62 12.55
N ASN A 190 8.73 9.33 11.25
CA ASN A 190 9.78 9.17 10.24
C ASN A 190 10.06 10.43 9.42
N HIS A 191 9.02 11.18 9.03
CA HIS A 191 9.11 12.29 8.10
C HIS A 191 8.50 13.55 8.72
N LYS A 192 9.12 14.05 9.80
CA LYS A 192 8.63 15.24 10.50
C LYS A 192 8.27 16.33 9.50
N ASP A 193 7.10 16.95 9.74
CA ASP A 193 6.60 18.06 8.97
C ASP A 193 6.16 17.76 7.53
N TYR A 194 6.18 16.49 7.08
CA TYR A 194 5.67 16.11 5.77
C TYR A 194 4.19 16.48 5.64
N MET A 195 3.79 17.01 4.45
CA MET A 195 2.46 17.61 4.32
C MET A 195 1.36 16.60 3.99
N CYS A 196 1.58 15.69 3.04
CA CYS A 196 0.59 14.66 2.67
C CYS A 196 0.62 13.49 3.67
N ASP A 197 0.29 13.76 4.93
CA ASP A 197 0.38 12.82 6.04
C ASP A 197 -0.99 12.25 6.50
N ARG A 198 -2.05 12.52 5.72
CA ARG A 198 -3.43 12.04 5.96
C ARG A 198 -4.09 11.64 4.65
N THR A 199 -4.76 10.49 4.67
CA THR A 199 -5.45 9.98 3.47
C THR A 199 -6.53 10.94 2.97
N ALA A 200 -7.29 11.57 3.87
CA ALA A 200 -8.31 12.54 3.49
C ALA A 200 -7.71 13.74 2.75
N TRP A 201 -6.57 14.27 3.19
CA TRP A 201 -5.88 15.37 2.51
C TRP A 201 -5.41 14.97 1.10
N GLY A 202 -4.83 13.76 0.98
CA GLY A 202 -4.40 13.24 -0.32
C GLY A 202 -5.58 13.00 -1.29
N ALA A 203 -6.70 12.48 -0.77
CA ALA A 203 -7.91 12.26 -1.56
C ALA A 203 -8.52 13.58 -2.07
N GLU A 204 -8.59 14.61 -1.23
CA GLU A 204 -9.03 15.95 -1.62
C GLU A 204 -8.11 16.55 -2.69
N LEU A 205 -6.80 16.35 -2.58
CA LEU A 205 -5.85 16.75 -3.63
C LEU A 205 -6.13 16.02 -4.96
N CYS A 206 -6.45 14.71 -4.94
CA CYS A 206 -6.85 13.97 -6.14
C CYS A 206 -8.10 14.58 -6.79
N GLU A 207 -9.12 14.90 -6.00
CA GLU A 207 -10.35 15.55 -6.47
C GLU A 207 -10.05 16.95 -7.06
N MET A 208 -9.22 17.73 -6.37
CA MET A 208 -8.83 19.05 -6.84
C MET A 208 -8.06 19.00 -8.16
N ILE A 209 -7.19 18.01 -8.36
CA ILE A 209 -6.44 17.82 -9.63
C ILE A 209 -7.37 17.33 -10.73
N GLY A 210 -8.28 16.41 -10.45
CA GLY A 210 -9.34 15.97 -11.36
C GLY A 210 -8.85 15.11 -12.53
N SER A 211 -7.72 14.41 -12.40
CA SER A 211 -7.16 13.51 -13.41
C SER A 211 -7.00 12.09 -12.88
N ASP A 212 -7.39 11.10 -13.68
CA ASP A 212 -7.15 9.68 -13.35
C ASP A 212 -5.66 9.30 -13.36
N ARG A 213 -4.79 10.19 -13.82
CA ARG A 213 -3.34 10.00 -13.83
C ARG A 213 -2.64 10.59 -12.61
N PHE A 214 -3.41 11.06 -11.63
CA PHE A 214 -2.89 11.39 -10.30
C PHE A 214 -3.61 10.56 -9.25
N LYS A 215 -2.85 9.78 -8.50
CA LYS A 215 -3.36 8.86 -7.46
C LYS A 215 -2.44 8.87 -6.23
N LEU A 216 -2.84 8.10 -5.21
CA LEU A 216 -2.10 7.96 -3.96
C LEU A 216 -1.40 6.59 -3.89
N LEU A 217 -0.24 6.58 -3.27
CA LEU A 217 0.35 5.41 -2.67
C LEU A 217 -0.08 5.39 -1.21
N TYR A 218 -0.82 4.35 -0.84
CA TYR A 218 -1.22 4.10 0.54
C TYR A 218 -0.16 3.21 1.21
N ASP A 219 0.75 3.83 1.94
CA ASP A 219 1.70 3.09 2.78
C ASP A 219 1.02 2.71 4.10
N ILE A 220 0.74 1.42 4.26
CA ILE A 220 0.02 0.85 5.39
C ILE A 220 0.77 1.13 6.70
N TYR A 221 2.11 1.04 6.72
CA TYR A 221 2.93 1.37 7.87
C TYR A 221 2.73 2.83 8.29
N HIS A 222 2.84 3.74 7.33
CA HIS A 222 2.72 5.17 7.61
C HIS A 222 1.31 5.55 8.06
N MET A 223 0.28 5.00 7.43
CA MET A 223 -1.11 5.35 7.75
C MET A 223 -1.60 4.70 9.03
N GLN A 224 -1.10 3.52 9.42
CA GLN A 224 -1.35 2.97 10.75
C GLN A 224 -0.88 3.93 11.85
N ILE A 225 0.33 4.48 11.72
CA ILE A 225 0.89 5.44 12.68
C ILE A 225 0.09 6.74 12.74
N MET A 226 -0.40 7.22 11.59
CA MET A 226 -1.09 8.50 11.49
C MET A 226 -2.57 8.42 11.84
N GLU A 227 -3.27 7.42 11.35
CA GLU A 227 -4.75 7.36 11.31
C GLU A 227 -5.31 6.11 11.99
N GLY A 228 -4.65 4.95 11.84
CA GLY A 228 -5.24 3.66 12.17
C GLY A 228 -6.40 3.30 11.23
N ASP A 229 -7.30 2.42 11.65
CA ASP A 229 -8.52 2.02 10.91
C ASP A 229 -8.28 1.75 9.42
N VAL A 230 -7.17 1.04 9.14
CA VAL A 230 -6.59 0.85 7.79
C VAL A 230 -7.61 0.28 6.80
N ILE A 231 -8.36 -0.76 7.20
CA ILE A 231 -9.32 -1.44 6.31
C ILE A 231 -10.47 -0.52 5.91
N ALA A 232 -11.03 0.23 6.86
CA ALA A 232 -12.11 1.18 6.57
C ALA A 232 -11.61 2.32 5.67
N THR A 233 -10.39 2.80 5.91
CA THR A 233 -9.76 3.86 5.11
C THR A 233 -9.49 3.37 3.67
N ILE A 234 -8.96 2.16 3.47
CA ILE A 234 -8.77 1.55 2.14
C ILE A 234 -10.11 1.45 1.39
N ASN A 235 -11.15 0.90 2.04
CA ASN A 235 -12.46 0.77 1.42
C ASN A 235 -13.06 2.13 1.01
N LYS A 236 -12.87 3.16 1.84
CA LYS A 236 -13.39 4.50 1.58
C LYS A 236 -12.69 5.20 0.40
N TYR A 237 -11.38 5.07 0.30
CA TYR A 237 -10.56 5.82 -0.64
C TYR A 237 -9.98 4.99 -1.79
N GLN A 238 -10.49 3.77 -2.01
CA GLN A 238 -9.98 2.82 -3.01
C GLN A 238 -9.83 3.42 -4.43
N SER A 239 -10.71 4.32 -4.83
CA SER A 239 -10.69 4.94 -6.16
C SER A 239 -9.54 5.95 -6.34
N GLN A 240 -8.99 6.48 -5.24
CA GLN A 240 -7.85 7.38 -5.23
C GLN A 240 -6.51 6.65 -5.05
N ILE A 241 -6.52 5.36 -4.68
CA ILE A 241 -5.29 4.60 -4.39
C ILE A 241 -4.89 3.78 -5.62
N SER A 242 -3.64 3.94 -6.07
CA SER A 242 -3.04 3.18 -7.18
C SER A 242 -1.91 2.25 -6.77
N HIS A 243 -1.43 2.33 -5.54
CA HIS A 243 -0.31 1.53 -5.04
C HIS A 243 -0.35 1.35 -3.53
N TYR A 244 0.23 0.24 -3.04
CA TYR A 244 0.29 -0.07 -1.61
C TYR A 244 1.70 -0.46 -1.19
N HIS A 245 2.14 0.06 -0.02
CA HIS A 245 3.34 -0.39 0.67
C HIS A 245 3.02 -1.02 2.02
N THR A 246 3.85 -1.96 2.46
CA THR A 246 3.73 -2.68 3.73
C THR A 246 4.90 -2.36 4.67
N GLY A 247 4.70 -2.53 5.96
CA GLY A 247 5.76 -2.45 6.97
C GLY A 247 5.21 -2.73 8.37
N GLY A 248 5.98 -3.39 9.22
CA GLY A 248 5.56 -3.72 10.59
C GLY A 248 5.51 -2.49 11.49
N VAL A 249 4.42 -2.32 12.23
CA VAL A 249 4.24 -1.26 13.23
C VAL A 249 4.31 -1.86 14.63
N PRO A 250 5.15 -1.34 15.50
CA PRO A 250 6.10 -0.23 15.32
C PRO A 250 7.39 -0.63 14.60
N GLY A 251 8.13 0.35 14.08
CA GLY A 251 9.54 0.22 13.71
C GLY A 251 9.85 -0.04 12.25
N ARG A 252 8.84 -0.25 11.37
CA ARG A 252 8.99 -0.52 9.93
C ARG A 252 9.84 -1.76 9.63
N ASN A 253 9.70 -2.80 10.47
CA ASN A 253 10.42 -4.05 10.29
C ASN A 253 9.51 -5.14 9.71
N GLU A 254 9.86 -6.43 9.92
CA GLU A 254 9.08 -7.58 9.48
C GLU A 254 7.58 -7.42 9.81
N ILE A 255 6.73 -8.02 8.97
CA ILE A 255 5.26 -7.96 9.13
C ILE A 255 4.66 -9.22 9.77
N ASP A 256 5.47 -9.94 10.54
CA ASP A 256 5.09 -11.15 11.28
C ASP A 256 4.28 -10.84 12.56
N ASP A 257 4.23 -11.77 13.50
CA ASP A 257 3.51 -11.67 14.76
C ASP A 257 4.16 -10.75 15.81
N THR A 258 5.30 -10.13 15.49
CA THR A 258 5.98 -9.16 16.37
C THR A 258 5.50 -7.72 16.22
N GLN A 259 4.47 -7.49 15.40
CA GLN A 259 3.92 -6.18 15.08
C GLN A 259 2.36 -6.17 15.19
N GLU A 260 1.71 -5.01 15.10
CA GLU A 260 0.30 -4.85 15.50
C GLU A 260 -0.73 -5.01 14.36
N LEU A 261 -0.32 -5.06 13.08
CA LEU A 261 -1.21 -5.10 11.92
C LEU A 261 -1.59 -6.54 11.53
N ASN A 262 -2.88 -6.77 11.22
CA ASN A 262 -3.34 -8.03 10.66
C ASN A 262 -3.26 -7.99 9.13
N TYR A 263 -2.07 -8.26 8.57
CA TYR A 263 -1.85 -8.21 7.13
C TYR A 263 -2.74 -9.13 6.30
N PRO A 264 -3.04 -10.38 6.68
CA PRO A 264 -4.00 -11.21 5.94
C PRO A 264 -5.37 -10.57 5.80
N ALA A 265 -5.89 -9.92 6.85
CA ALA A 265 -7.18 -9.22 6.79
C ALA A 265 -7.11 -7.96 5.90
N ILE A 266 -6.01 -7.23 5.94
CA ILE A 266 -5.79 -6.05 5.09
C ILE A 266 -5.69 -6.47 3.62
N MET A 267 -4.94 -7.53 3.29
CA MET A 267 -4.82 -8.04 1.92
C MET A 267 -6.18 -8.50 1.35
N LYS A 268 -6.99 -9.20 2.14
CA LYS A 268 -8.37 -9.57 1.77
C LYS A 268 -9.24 -8.33 1.50
N ALA A 269 -9.07 -7.27 2.27
CA ALA A 269 -9.78 -6.01 2.03
C ALA A 269 -9.34 -5.38 0.70
N ILE A 270 -8.03 -5.33 0.41
CA ILE A 270 -7.50 -4.85 -0.87
C ILE A 270 -8.04 -5.68 -2.04
N GLN A 271 -8.03 -7.01 -1.95
CA GLN A 271 -8.61 -7.88 -2.98
C GLN A 271 -10.09 -7.60 -3.27
N LYS A 272 -10.88 -7.38 -2.21
CA LYS A 272 -12.32 -7.08 -2.32
C LYS A 272 -12.60 -5.76 -3.05
N THR A 273 -11.66 -4.82 -3.10
CA THR A 273 -11.81 -3.61 -3.92
C THR A 273 -11.70 -3.87 -5.42
N GLY A 274 -11.27 -5.06 -5.84
CA GLY A 274 -10.95 -5.37 -7.25
C GLY A 274 -9.61 -4.80 -7.71
N TYR A 275 -8.75 -4.37 -6.79
CA TYR A 275 -7.41 -3.83 -7.08
C TYR A 275 -6.56 -4.85 -7.85
N LYS A 276 -5.93 -4.40 -8.94
CA LYS A 276 -5.09 -5.22 -9.83
C LYS A 276 -3.63 -4.75 -9.90
N GLY A 277 -3.29 -3.72 -9.16
CA GLY A 277 -1.91 -3.22 -9.08
C GLY A 277 -1.04 -4.08 -8.17
N TYR A 278 0.02 -3.50 -7.63
CA TYR A 278 1.02 -4.18 -6.82
C TYR A 278 0.94 -3.76 -5.35
N VAL A 279 1.24 -4.71 -4.46
CA VAL A 279 1.54 -4.46 -3.05
C VAL A 279 3.03 -4.72 -2.84
N ALA A 280 3.77 -3.70 -2.43
CA ALA A 280 5.21 -3.82 -2.26
C ALA A 280 5.62 -3.98 -0.80
N GLN A 281 6.54 -4.91 -0.57
CA GLN A 281 7.19 -5.09 0.72
C GLN A 281 8.19 -3.93 0.93
N GLU A 282 7.88 -3.04 1.88
CA GLU A 282 8.71 -1.87 2.19
C GLU A 282 9.12 -1.84 3.67
N PHE A 283 9.21 -2.97 4.29
CA PHE A 283 9.80 -3.09 5.62
C PHE A 283 11.32 -3.23 5.57
N ILE A 284 12.00 -2.83 6.64
CA ILE A 284 13.45 -2.94 6.80
C ILE A 284 13.74 -4.18 7.65
N PRO A 285 14.22 -5.29 7.06
CA PRO A 285 14.45 -6.51 7.81
C PRO A 285 15.48 -6.32 8.92
N LYS A 286 15.13 -6.75 10.14
CA LYS A 286 16.06 -6.82 11.29
C LYS A 286 16.84 -8.13 11.35
N ARG A 287 16.24 -9.24 10.87
CA ARG A 287 16.87 -10.54 10.89
C ARG A 287 18.14 -10.55 10.05
N GLU A 288 19.07 -11.45 10.37
CA GLU A 288 20.30 -11.63 9.62
C GLU A 288 19.99 -12.07 8.17
N ASP A 289 19.16 -13.09 8.02
CA ASP A 289 18.65 -13.52 6.71
C ASP A 289 17.49 -12.61 6.25
N LYS A 290 17.85 -11.59 5.50
CA LYS A 290 16.90 -10.59 4.97
C LYS A 290 15.98 -11.15 3.88
N LEU A 291 16.48 -12.13 3.12
CA LEU A 291 15.68 -12.78 2.07
C LEU A 291 14.63 -13.72 2.65
N ALA A 292 14.95 -14.42 3.75
CA ALA A 292 13.95 -15.20 4.49
C ALA A 292 12.85 -14.30 5.07
N SER A 293 13.20 -13.10 5.58
CA SER A 293 12.20 -12.11 6.01
C SER A 293 11.31 -11.67 4.86
N LEU A 294 11.87 -11.41 3.68
CA LEU A 294 11.11 -11.03 2.48
C LEU A 294 10.15 -12.15 2.07
N LYS A 295 10.64 -13.38 1.98
CA LYS A 295 9.82 -14.55 1.65
C LYS A 295 8.62 -14.66 2.58
N GLN A 296 8.85 -14.59 3.89
CA GLN A 296 7.78 -14.62 4.89
C GLN A 296 6.77 -13.47 4.69
N GLY A 297 7.25 -12.26 4.40
CA GLY A 297 6.37 -11.12 4.15
C GLY A 297 5.47 -11.34 2.92
N VAL A 298 5.99 -11.92 1.84
CA VAL A 298 5.22 -12.30 0.66
C VAL A 298 4.17 -13.36 1.01
N GLU A 299 4.57 -14.42 1.74
CA GLU A 299 3.68 -15.49 2.18
C GLU A 299 2.51 -14.97 3.04
N ILE A 300 2.79 -14.07 4.00
CA ILE A 300 1.76 -13.44 4.85
C ILE A 300 0.76 -12.61 4.02
N CYS A 301 1.22 -11.96 2.95
CA CYS A 301 0.39 -11.15 2.06
C CYS A 301 -0.29 -11.95 0.94
N THR A 302 -0.01 -13.23 0.80
CA THR A 302 -0.67 -14.12 -0.18
C THR A 302 -1.94 -14.71 0.46
N VAL A 303 -3.14 -14.30 0.00
CA VAL A 303 -4.44 -14.63 0.59
C VAL A 303 -5.44 -15.08 -0.46
#